data_0339fe1c97e857465ab93a686f5c72d9
#
_entry.id   0339fe1c97e857465ab93a686f5c72d9
#
_cell.length_a   1.000
_cell.length_b   1.000
_cell.length_c   1.000
_cell.angle_alpha   90.00
_cell.angle_beta   90.00
_cell.angle_gamma   90.00
#
_symmetry.space_group_name_H-M   'P 1'
#
loop_
_entity.id
_entity.type
_entity.pdbx_description
1 polymer ?
#
loop_
_entity_poly.entity_id
_entity_poly.type
_entity_poly.pdbx_seq_one_letter_code
_entity_poly.pdbx_strand_id
1 'polypeptide(L)'
;MVKPRFKKQIQVFGMPKMKKTLKRSLWVIMAIMVAGLAVVAGCELAVYSASKGRVYSDVDEIPHREVGLLLGTNPKGRRGGANMFYNYRIDAAVELYEAGKVDRILISGAKKGAGYDEPQAMREALVVRGVPDSILVLDGQGFHTIESIVRAKEVYEVDSLTVISQEFHNRRSLYMAKHNGLDAIAFNAANTTVLRWRVIMFLRERASRVKAVLFCRRQAP
;
A
#
# COMPACT_ATOMS: atom_id res chain seq x y z
N MET A 1 -28.54 17.55 -80.05
CA MET A 1 -27.65 16.71 -79.26
C MET A 1 -27.67 17.19 -77.80
N VAL A 2 -28.46 16.56 -76.93
CA VAL A 2 -28.59 16.96 -75.52
C VAL A 2 -27.84 16.02 -74.66
N LYS A 3 -26.84 16.51 -73.89
CA LYS A 3 -26.04 15.71 -72.95
C LYS A 3 -26.82 15.47 -71.66
N PRO A 4 -26.90 14.24 -71.12
CA PRO A 4 -27.54 14.00 -69.83
C PRO A 4 -26.64 14.43 -68.67
N ARG A 5 -27.18 15.27 -67.74
CA ARG A 5 -26.56 15.61 -66.47
C ARG A 5 -26.75 14.48 -65.45
N PHE A 6 -25.69 13.75 -65.15
CA PHE A 6 -25.68 12.86 -63.98
C PHE A 6 -25.65 13.66 -62.68
N LYS A 7 -26.77 13.71 -61.97
CA LYS A 7 -26.79 14.13 -60.56
C LYS A 7 -26.33 12.98 -59.69
N LYS A 8 -25.09 13.05 -59.14
CA LYS A 8 -24.64 12.18 -58.08
C LYS A 8 -25.45 12.46 -56.82
N GLN A 9 -26.36 11.57 -56.45
CA GLN A 9 -26.99 11.59 -55.13
C GLN A 9 -25.94 11.14 -54.09
N ILE A 10 -25.48 12.07 -53.23
CA ILE A 10 -24.68 11.76 -52.08
C ILE A 10 -25.63 11.17 -51.04
N GLN A 11 -25.64 9.86 -50.89
CA GLN A 11 -26.35 9.18 -49.82
C GLN A 11 -25.60 9.48 -48.50
N VAL A 12 -26.15 10.40 -47.72
CA VAL A 12 -25.69 10.66 -46.34
C VAL A 12 -26.10 9.44 -45.51
N PHE A 13 -25.11 8.58 -45.16
CA PHE A 13 -25.32 7.48 -44.24
C PHE A 13 -25.76 8.07 -42.88
N GLY A 14 -27.04 8.13 -42.62
CA GLY A 14 -27.57 8.48 -41.31
C GLY A 14 -27.17 7.47 -40.26
N MET A 15 -26.49 7.89 -39.24
CA MET A 15 -26.14 7.01 -38.10
C MET A 15 -27.42 6.34 -37.53
N PRO A 16 -27.43 5.01 -37.33
CA PRO A 16 -28.62 4.33 -36.85
C PRO A 16 -29.02 4.87 -35.47
N LYS A 17 -30.31 5.31 -35.37
CA LYS A 17 -30.85 5.76 -34.08
C LYS A 17 -30.78 4.63 -33.07
N MET A 18 -29.97 4.82 -32.03
CA MET A 18 -29.79 3.85 -30.94
C MET A 18 -31.14 3.50 -30.30
N LYS A 19 -31.50 2.21 -30.19
CA LYS A 19 -32.77 1.77 -29.59
C LYS A 19 -32.86 2.27 -28.12
N LYS A 20 -34.03 2.66 -27.66
CA LYS A 20 -34.30 3.24 -26.32
C LYS A 20 -33.74 2.32 -25.19
N THR A 21 -33.84 1.00 -25.38
CA THR A 21 -33.28 -0.01 -24.45
C THR A 21 -31.77 0.09 -24.33
N LEU A 22 -31.04 0.24 -25.46
CA LEU A 22 -29.58 0.37 -25.45
C LEU A 22 -29.11 1.65 -24.73
N LYS A 23 -29.83 2.76 -24.95
CA LYS A 23 -29.57 4.01 -24.23
C LYS A 23 -29.74 3.84 -22.71
N ARG A 24 -30.83 3.19 -22.27
CA ARG A 24 -31.05 2.90 -20.84
C ARG A 24 -29.97 2.05 -20.24
N SER A 25 -29.56 0.97 -20.93
CA SER A 25 -28.46 0.11 -20.46
C SER A 25 -27.14 0.86 -20.33
N LEU A 26 -26.82 1.74 -21.29
CA LEU A 26 -25.61 2.59 -21.22
C LEU A 26 -25.66 3.56 -20.03
N TRP A 27 -26.81 4.17 -19.74
CA TRP A 27 -26.97 5.02 -18.56
C TRP A 27 -26.81 4.26 -17.25
N VAL A 28 -27.33 3.04 -17.14
CA VAL A 28 -27.16 2.18 -15.95
C VAL A 28 -25.68 1.80 -15.76
N ILE A 29 -25.01 1.40 -16.83
CA ILE A 29 -23.57 1.07 -16.78
C ILE A 29 -22.77 2.30 -16.36
N MET A 30 -23.07 3.46 -16.91
CA MET A 30 -22.39 4.71 -16.55
C MET A 30 -22.63 5.07 -15.07
N ALA A 31 -23.85 4.93 -14.58
CA ALA A 31 -24.17 5.17 -13.16
C ALA A 31 -23.40 4.23 -12.24
N ILE A 32 -23.30 2.94 -12.58
CA ILE A 32 -22.51 1.96 -11.82
C ILE A 32 -21.00 2.32 -11.83
N MET A 33 -20.46 2.74 -12.98
CA MET A 33 -19.07 3.17 -13.06
C MET A 33 -18.82 4.42 -12.21
N VAL A 34 -19.70 5.41 -12.27
CA VAL A 34 -19.58 6.64 -11.46
C VAL A 34 -19.66 6.31 -9.97
N ALA A 35 -20.60 5.45 -9.57
CA ALA A 35 -20.70 4.99 -8.18
C ALA A 35 -19.43 4.25 -7.73
N GLY A 36 -18.88 3.36 -8.57
CA GLY A 36 -17.62 2.66 -8.30
C GLY A 36 -16.44 3.63 -8.13
N LEU A 37 -16.31 4.62 -9.02
CA LEU A 37 -15.28 5.65 -8.91
C LEU A 37 -15.45 6.51 -7.65
N ALA A 38 -16.68 6.85 -7.28
CA ALA A 38 -16.96 7.60 -6.04
C ALA A 38 -16.55 6.81 -4.78
N VAL A 39 -16.81 5.49 -4.75
CA VAL A 39 -16.34 4.62 -3.65
C VAL A 39 -14.82 4.61 -3.57
N VAL A 40 -14.12 4.42 -4.69
CA VAL A 40 -12.65 4.44 -4.71
C VAL A 40 -12.13 5.79 -4.24
N ALA A 41 -12.67 6.90 -4.73
CA ALA A 41 -12.27 8.25 -4.34
C ALA A 41 -12.51 8.50 -2.84
N GLY A 42 -13.64 8.05 -2.29
CA GLY A 42 -13.93 8.12 -0.86
C GLY A 42 -12.93 7.33 -0.02
N CYS A 43 -12.56 6.12 -0.44
CA CYS A 43 -11.53 5.31 0.23
C CYS A 43 -10.15 5.98 0.17
N GLU A 44 -9.78 6.58 -0.97
CA GLU A 44 -8.54 7.33 -1.12
C GLU A 44 -8.49 8.52 -0.16
N LEU A 45 -9.57 9.30 -0.10
CA LEU A 45 -9.67 10.46 0.79
C LEU A 45 -9.58 10.05 2.26
N ALA A 46 -10.22 8.94 2.66
CA ALA A 46 -10.15 8.41 4.01
C ALA A 46 -8.72 8.01 4.40
N VAL A 47 -8.02 7.27 3.52
CA VAL A 47 -6.61 6.88 3.74
C VAL A 47 -5.69 8.10 3.75
N TYR A 48 -5.88 9.05 2.84
CA TYR A 48 -5.11 10.29 2.80
C TYR A 48 -5.31 11.12 4.06
N SER A 49 -6.55 11.33 4.49
CA SER A 49 -6.88 12.08 5.70
C SER A 49 -6.26 11.47 6.96
N ALA A 50 -6.26 10.13 7.07
CA ALA A 50 -5.65 9.44 8.20
C ALA A 50 -4.12 9.54 8.22
N SER A 51 -3.49 9.72 7.06
CA SER A 51 -2.02 9.75 6.90
C SER A 51 -1.44 11.16 6.75
N LYS A 52 -2.27 12.19 6.60
CA LYS A 52 -1.81 13.57 6.39
C LYS A 52 -0.99 14.06 7.58
N GLY A 53 0.22 14.59 7.31
CA GLY A 53 1.13 15.11 8.34
C GLY A 53 1.78 14.03 9.22
N ARG A 54 1.66 12.73 8.83
CA ARG A 54 2.21 11.60 9.59
C ARG A 54 3.16 10.72 8.78
N VAL A 55 3.52 11.12 7.57
CA VAL A 55 4.41 10.37 6.67
C VAL A 55 5.64 11.21 6.40
N TYR A 56 6.80 10.67 6.68
CA TYR A 56 8.10 11.31 6.60
C TYR A 56 8.98 10.58 5.58
N SER A 57 9.85 11.33 4.91
CA SER A 57 10.86 10.81 3.98
C SER A 57 12.25 11.30 4.33
N ASP A 58 12.34 12.24 5.25
CA ASP A 58 13.57 12.78 5.78
C ASP A 58 13.70 12.33 7.25
N VAL A 59 14.83 11.74 7.57
CA VAL A 59 15.11 11.19 8.91
C VAL A 59 15.27 12.30 9.95
N ASP A 60 15.69 13.49 9.55
CA ASP A 60 15.85 14.61 10.46
C ASP A 60 14.50 15.18 10.90
N GLU A 61 13.49 15.13 10.02
CA GLU A 61 12.15 15.65 10.28
C GLU A 61 11.27 14.71 11.09
N ILE A 62 11.55 13.39 11.09
CA ILE A 62 10.67 12.43 11.78
C ILE A 62 10.86 12.49 13.29
N PRO A 63 9.76 12.59 14.08
CA PRO A 63 9.84 12.50 15.55
C PRO A 63 10.31 11.11 15.99
N HIS A 64 11.06 11.06 17.09
CA HIS A 64 11.42 9.82 17.76
C HIS A 64 10.18 9.04 18.21
N ARG A 65 10.23 7.72 18.06
CA ARG A 65 9.30 6.74 18.64
C ARG A 65 10.10 5.56 19.15
N GLU A 66 9.79 5.05 20.32
CA GLU A 66 10.49 3.91 20.91
C GLU A 66 10.55 2.69 19.96
N VAL A 67 9.45 2.42 19.24
CA VAL A 67 9.31 1.24 18.38
C VAL A 67 9.21 1.60 16.91
N GLY A 68 10.09 1.00 16.10
CA GLY A 68 9.94 0.92 14.64
C GLY A 68 9.24 -0.38 14.24
N LEU A 69 8.07 -0.32 13.62
CA LEU A 69 7.39 -1.50 13.04
C LEU A 69 7.85 -1.68 11.60
N LEU A 70 8.80 -2.61 11.40
CA LEU A 70 9.29 -2.98 10.08
C LEU A 70 8.37 -4.03 9.46
N LEU A 71 7.62 -3.64 8.41
CA LEU A 71 6.70 -4.54 7.75
C LEU A 71 7.42 -5.54 6.85
N GLY A 72 7.13 -6.83 7.02
CA GLY A 72 7.74 -7.94 6.31
C GLY A 72 7.55 -7.89 4.80
N THR A 73 8.54 -8.40 4.11
CA THR A 73 8.50 -8.69 2.67
C THR A 73 9.57 -9.73 2.33
N ASN A 74 9.28 -10.56 1.34
CA ASN A 74 10.20 -11.63 0.93
C ASN A 74 11.48 -11.04 0.31
N PRO A 75 12.68 -11.53 0.68
CA PRO A 75 13.95 -11.15 0.04
C PRO A 75 14.02 -11.51 -1.44
N LYS A 76 13.27 -12.53 -1.87
CA LYS A 76 13.19 -12.96 -3.26
C LYS A 76 11.90 -12.46 -3.92
N GLY A 77 12.02 -11.87 -5.09
CA GLY A 77 10.88 -11.51 -5.92
C GLY A 77 10.18 -12.75 -6.49
N ARG A 78 8.94 -12.60 -6.96
CA ARG A 78 8.12 -13.71 -7.51
C ARG A 78 8.79 -14.55 -8.62
N ARG A 79 9.79 -14.00 -9.32
CA ARG A 79 10.55 -14.67 -10.38
C ARG A 79 11.95 -15.10 -9.94
N GLY A 80 12.22 -15.20 -8.63
CA GLY A 80 13.48 -15.65 -8.07
C GLY A 80 14.60 -14.61 -8.00
N GLY A 81 14.44 -13.42 -8.58
CA GLY A 81 15.42 -12.32 -8.47
C GLY A 81 15.34 -11.59 -7.12
N ALA A 82 16.31 -10.72 -6.83
CA ALA A 82 16.32 -9.89 -5.64
C ALA A 82 15.10 -8.97 -5.58
N ASN A 83 14.48 -8.87 -4.42
CA ASN A 83 13.38 -7.94 -4.18
C ASN A 83 13.93 -6.58 -3.70
N MET A 84 13.92 -5.59 -4.58
CA MET A 84 14.42 -4.24 -4.23
C MET A 84 13.66 -3.61 -3.05
N PHE A 85 12.36 -3.88 -2.90
CA PHE A 85 11.58 -3.37 -1.76
C PHE A 85 12.06 -3.92 -0.42
N TYR A 86 12.62 -5.14 -0.42
CA TYR A 86 13.24 -5.72 0.77
C TYR A 86 14.45 -4.90 1.20
N ASN A 87 15.41 -4.68 0.30
CA ASN A 87 16.62 -3.91 0.60
C ASN A 87 16.28 -2.48 1.05
N TYR A 88 15.38 -1.80 0.35
CA TYR A 88 14.97 -0.45 0.71
C TYR A 88 14.33 -0.35 2.10
N ARG A 89 13.59 -1.37 2.55
CA ARG A 89 13.05 -1.39 3.92
C ARG A 89 14.13 -1.61 4.97
N ILE A 90 15.10 -2.49 4.67
CA ILE A 90 16.26 -2.68 5.55
C ILE A 90 17.05 -1.38 5.64
N ASP A 91 17.34 -0.71 4.52
CA ASP A 91 18.04 0.57 4.49
C ASP A 91 17.33 1.62 5.36
N ALA A 92 16.02 1.77 5.20
CA ALA A 92 15.22 2.72 5.98
C ALA A 92 15.19 2.40 7.49
N ALA A 93 15.20 1.11 7.85
CA ALA A 93 15.23 0.71 9.26
C ALA A 93 16.59 0.99 9.89
N VAL A 94 17.69 0.76 9.16
CA VAL A 94 19.06 1.11 9.57
C VAL A 94 19.20 2.61 9.76
N GLU A 95 18.73 3.41 8.78
CA GLU A 95 18.77 4.88 8.82
C GLU A 95 18.06 5.44 10.07
N LEU A 96 16.86 4.92 10.39
CA LEU A 96 16.13 5.34 11.60
C LEU A 96 16.86 4.95 12.88
N TYR A 97 17.46 3.78 12.92
CA TYR A 97 18.23 3.33 14.08
C TYR A 97 19.49 4.17 14.29
N GLU A 98 20.29 4.38 13.23
CA GLU A 98 21.52 5.17 13.29
C GLU A 98 21.26 6.64 13.68
N ALA A 99 20.13 7.19 13.24
CA ALA A 99 19.69 8.54 13.60
C ALA A 99 19.05 8.63 15.00
N GLY A 100 18.97 7.53 15.77
CA GLY A 100 18.36 7.49 17.10
C GLY A 100 16.86 7.83 17.07
N LYS A 101 16.16 7.50 15.99
CA LYS A 101 14.72 7.77 15.85
C LYS A 101 13.85 6.61 16.31
N VAL A 102 14.45 5.44 16.54
CA VAL A 102 13.83 4.26 17.15
C VAL A 102 14.81 3.56 18.09
N ASP A 103 14.31 3.03 19.21
CA ASP A 103 15.13 2.32 20.21
C ASP A 103 15.11 0.80 19.98
N ARG A 104 13.99 0.27 19.45
CA ARG A 104 13.82 -1.13 19.09
C ARG A 104 13.04 -1.30 17.79
N ILE A 105 13.24 -2.42 17.10
CA ILE A 105 12.58 -2.71 15.82
C ILE A 105 11.77 -3.99 15.96
N LEU A 106 10.44 -3.87 15.82
CA LEU A 106 9.52 -4.99 15.71
C LEU A 106 9.40 -5.37 14.23
N ILE A 107 9.93 -6.54 13.87
CA ILE A 107 9.92 -7.06 12.50
C ILE A 107 8.71 -7.98 12.36
N SER A 108 7.65 -7.49 11.72
CA SER A 108 6.40 -8.26 11.57
C SER A 108 6.18 -8.70 10.12
N GLY A 109 6.10 -10.00 9.90
CA GLY A 109 5.95 -10.61 8.60
C GLY A 109 5.44 -12.05 8.67
N ALA A 110 5.34 -12.70 7.52
CA ALA A 110 4.84 -14.06 7.43
C ALA A 110 5.94 -15.08 7.70
N LYS A 111 5.62 -16.05 8.58
CA LYS A 111 6.38 -17.28 8.76
C LYS A 111 5.53 -18.46 8.34
N LYS A 112 5.98 -19.24 7.34
CA LYS A 112 5.23 -20.39 6.78
C LYS A 112 6.16 -21.59 6.67
N GLY A 113 6.03 -22.54 7.60
CA GLY A 113 6.85 -23.76 7.61
C GLY A 113 8.36 -23.50 7.71
N ALA A 114 9.15 -24.51 7.40
CA ALA A 114 10.61 -24.49 7.60
C ALA A 114 11.39 -23.63 6.58
N GLY A 115 10.77 -23.17 5.50
CA GLY A 115 11.49 -22.51 4.39
C GLY A 115 11.08 -21.06 4.10
N TYR A 116 10.13 -20.49 4.85
CA TYR A 116 9.63 -19.16 4.60
C TYR A 116 9.45 -18.38 5.90
N ASP A 117 10.43 -17.56 6.25
CA ASP A 117 10.46 -16.75 7.47
C ASP A 117 10.95 -15.33 7.12
N GLU A 118 10.00 -14.41 6.85
CA GLU A 118 10.34 -13.02 6.50
C GLU A 118 11.01 -12.28 7.67
N PRO A 119 10.50 -12.34 8.90
CA PRO A 119 11.13 -11.70 10.05
C PRO A 119 12.57 -12.15 10.27
N GLN A 120 12.82 -13.45 10.19
CA GLN A 120 14.18 -13.98 10.39
C GLN A 120 15.15 -13.49 9.31
N ALA A 121 14.74 -13.53 8.03
CA ALA A 121 15.57 -13.02 6.95
C ALA A 121 15.87 -11.52 7.10
N MET A 122 14.90 -10.72 7.54
CA MET A 122 15.08 -9.28 7.76
C MET A 122 15.97 -9.01 8.99
N ARG A 123 15.83 -9.77 10.07
CA ARG A 123 16.74 -9.73 11.24
C ARG A 123 18.18 -9.94 10.81
N GLU A 124 18.46 -11.03 10.08
CA GLU A 124 19.81 -11.35 9.60
C GLU A 124 20.39 -10.20 8.75
N ALA A 125 19.59 -9.61 7.87
CA ALA A 125 20.03 -8.48 7.07
C ALA A 125 20.32 -7.22 7.88
N LEU A 126 19.54 -6.94 8.93
CA LEU A 126 19.77 -5.80 9.85
C LEU A 126 21.04 -6.00 10.68
N VAL A 127 21.25 -7.21 11.22
CA VAL A 127 22.46 -7.54 11.99
C VAL A 127 23.72 -7.41 11.14
N VAL A 128 23.70 -7.89 9.89
CA VAL A 128 24.83 -7.72 8.94
C VAL A 128 25.12 -6.24 8.68
N ARG A 129 24.15 -5.35 8.83
CA ARG A 129 24.32 -3.89 8.68
C ARG A 129 24.58 -3.14 9.98
N GLY A 130 24.91 -3.86 11.06
CA GLY A 130 25.35 -3.27 12.33
C GLY A 130 24.25 -2.94 13.32
N VAL A 131 22.97 -3.28 13.04
CA VAL A 131 21.90 -3.12 14.03
C VAL A 131 22.04 -4.21 15.08
N PRO A 132 22.14 -3.88 16.39
CA PRO A 132 22.28 -4.86 17.45
C PRO A 132 21.11 -5.84 17.49
N ASP A 133 21.41 -7.11 17.62
CA ASP A 133 20.41 -8.16 17.70
C ASP A 133 19.45 -8.01 18.90
N SER A 134 19.96 -7.47 19.98
CA SER A 134 19.22 -7.27 21.24
C SER A 134 18.01 -6.34 21.13
N ILE A 135 17.97 -5.47 20.11
CA ILE A 135 16.84 -4.54 19.90
C ILE A 135 15.83 -5.04 18.87
N LEU A 136 16.08 -6.22 18.27
CA LEU A 136 15.24 -6.79 17.21
C LEU A 136 14.22 -7.76 17.82
N VAL A 137 12.94 -7.49 17.62
CA VAL A 137 11.82 -8.34 18.06
C VAL A 137 11.15 -8.94 16.84
N LEU A 138 10.94 -10.27 16.83
CA LEU A 138 10.35 -10.96 15.69
C LEU A 138 8.89 -11.30 15.92
N ASP A 139 8.04 -10.94 14.95
CA ASP A 139 6.64 -11.34 14.85
C ASP A 139 6.40 -12.12 13.56
N GLY A 140 6.33 -13.45 13.66
CA GLY A 140 6.09 -14.35 12.53
C GLY A 140 4.62 -14.57 12.19
N GLN A 141 3.68 -13.83 12.83
CA GLN A 141 2.25 -13.96 12.65
C GLN A 141 1.63 -12.79 11.85
N GLY A 142 2.46 -11.88 11.35
CA GLY A 142 2.02 -10.74 10.54
C GLY A 142 1.76 -11.10 9.08
N PHE A 143 0.81 -12.01 8.79
CA PHE A 143 0.47 -12.42 7.42
C PHE A 143 -0.17 -11.30 6.60
N HIS A 144 -0.86 -10.39 7.26
CA HIS A 144 -1.48 -9.20 6.69
C HIS A 144 -1.11 -7.95 7.49
N THR A 145 -1.06 -6.80 6.82
CA THR A 145 -0.71 -5.51 7.46
C THR A 145 -1.56 -5.19 8.70
N ILE A 146 -2.86 -5.52 8.64
CA ILE A 146 -3.75 -5.30 9.78
C ILE A 146 -3.37 -6.15 10.99
N GLU A 147 -2.95 -7.39 10.76
CA GLU A 147 -2.47 -8.28 11.83
C GLU A 147 -1.19 -7.73 12.46
N SER A 148 -0.22 -7.27 11.64
CA SER A 148 0.99 -6.62 12.14
C SER A 148 0.68 -5.43 13.06
N ILE A 149 -0.30 -4.62 12.71
CA ILE A 149 -0.71 -3.43 13.48
C ILE A 149 -1.45 -3.82 14.76
N VAL A 150 -2.42 -4.72 14.68
CA VAL A 150 -3.18 -5.18 15.85
C VAL A 150 -2.26 -5.89 16.82
N ARG A 151 -1.37 -6.76 16.34
CA ARG A 151 -0.41 -7.49 17.19
C ARG A 151 0.63 -6.57 17.81
N ALA A 152 1.09 -5.53 17.10
CA ALA A 152 1.97 -4.52 17.71
C ALA A 152 1.32 -3.92 18.96
N LYS A 153 0.03 -3.60 18.91
CA LYS A 153 -0.70 -3.05 20.04
C LYS A 153 -1.06 -4.08 21.11
N GLU A 154 -1.68 -5.20 20.71
CA GLU A 154 -2.30 -6.14 21.66
C GLU A 154 -1.33 -7.19 22.21
N VAL A 155 -0.32 -7.60 21.43
CA VAL A 155 0.62 -8.65 21.81
C VAL A 155 1.94 -8.07 22.31
N TYR A 156 2.39 -6.97 21.68
CA TYR A 156 3.64 -6.31 22.01
C TYR A 156 3.47 -5.04 22.85
N GLU A 157 2.21 -4.73 23.23
CA GLU A 157 1.83 -3.64 24.12
C GLU A 157 2.39 -2.28 23.69
N VAL A 158 2.40 -2.01 22.39
CA VAL A 158 2.92 -0.78 21.79
C VAL A 158 1.79 0.22 21.60
N ASP A 159 1.84 1.37 22.27
CA ASP A 159 0.86 2.44 22.14
C ASP A 159 1.20 3.43 21.03
N SER A 160 2.49 3.61 20.73
CA SER A 160 2.96 4.49 19.67
C SER A 160 4.16 3.93 18.93
N LEU A 161 4.20 4.08 17.59
CA LEU A 161 5.28 3.53 16.76
C LEU A 161 5.52 4.29 15.46
N THR A 162 6.67 3.97 14.83
CA THR A 162 6.99 4.36 13.45
C THR A 162 6.85 3.15 12.52
N VAL A 163 5.91 3.21 11.56
CA VAL A 163 5.79 2.20 10.49
C VAL A 163 6.89 2.40 9.47
N ILE A 164 7.62 1.34 9.12
CA ILE A 164 8.73 1.37 8.17
C ILE A 164 8.35 0.56 6.94
N SER A 165 8.04 1.22 5.83
CA SER A 165 7.68 0.59 4.55
C SER A 165 7.70 1.61 3.41
N GLN A 166 7.28 1.23 2.19
CA GLN A 166 7.11 2.17 1.08
C GLN A 166 5.91 3.10 1.32
N GLU A 167 5.98 4.33 0.80
CA GLU A 167 4.97 5.38 0.99
C GLU A 167 3.52 4.90 0.77
N PHE A 168 3.27 4.21 -0.34
CA PHE A 168 1.92 3.73 -0.66
C PHE A 168 1.39 2.76 0.39
N HIS A 169 2.26 1.93 0.97
CA HIS A 169 1.94 0.97 2.04
C HIS A 169 1.78 1.69 3.37
N ASN A 170 2.68 2.64 3.69
CA ASN A 170 2.65 3.44 4.91
C ASN A 170 1.33 4.17 5.09
N ARG A 171 0.82 4.86 4.07
CA ARG A 171 -0.47 5.56 4.14
C ARG A 171 -1.62 4.65 4.54
N ARG A 172 -1.69 3.45 3.97
CA ARG A 172 -2.71 2.45 4.31
C ARG A 172 -2.51 1.87 5.72
N SER A 173 -1.26 1.65 6.13
CA SER A 173 -0.94 1.18 7.48
C SER A 173 -1.35 2.19 8.54
N LEU A 174 -1.13 3.48 8.31
CA LEU A 174 -1.58 4.55 9.20
C LEU A 174 -3.11 4.63 9.32
N TYR A 175 -3.84 4.40 8.21
CA TYR A 175 -5.29 4.29 8.26
C TYR A 175 -5.72 3.13 9.17
N MET A 176 -5.10 1.96 9.03
CA MET A 176 -5.38 0.79 9.87
C MET A 176 -5.00 1.04 11.33
N ALA A 177 -3.83 1.64 11.60
CA ALA A 177 -3.37 1.99 12.95
C ALA A 177 -4.37 2.91 13.66
N LYS A 178 -4.79 3.98 13.00
CA LYS A 178 -5.77 4.93 13.53
C LYS A 178 -7.09 4.25 13.93
N HIS A 179 -7.60 3.32 13.10
CA HIS A 179 -8.87 2.64 13.35
C HIS A 179 -8.77 1.52 14.39
N ASN A 180 -7.55 1.13 14.78
CA ASN A 180 -7.28 0.20 15.88
C ASN A 180 -6.70 0.90 17.10
N GLY A 181 -6.80 2.24 17.18
CA GLY A 181 -6.40 3.02 18.34
C GLY A 181 -4.89 2.99 18.64
N LEU A 182 -4.05 2.81 17.59
CA LEU A 182 -2.59 2.85 17.68
C LEU A 182 -2.09 4.18 17.14
N ASP A 183 -1.34 4.95 17.94
CA ASP A 183 -0.70 6.17 17.45
C ASP A 183 0.51 5.81 16.59
N ALA A 184 0.45 6.12 15.30
CA ALA A 184 1.49 5.78 14.37
C ALA A 184 1.87 6.95 13.47
N ILE A 185 3.17 7.07 13.23
CA ILE A 185 3.77 7.82 12.14
C ILE A 185 4.44 6.84 11.18
N ALA A 186 4.91 7.30 10.04
CA ALA A 186 5.54 6.40 9.08
C ALA A 186 6.77 7.02 8.44
N PHE A 187 7.80 6.20 8.23
CA PHE A 187 9.00 6.53 7.48
C PHE A 187 9.02 5.80 6.14
N ASN A 188 9.32 6.53 5.08
CA ASN A 188 9.25 6.01 3.72
C ASN A 188 10.59 5.36 3.32
N ALA A 189 10.56 4.05 3.19
CA ALA A 189 11.59 3.35 2.43
C ALA A 189 11.55 3.76 0.95
N ALA A 190 12.70 3.75 0.29
CA ALA A 190 12.82 4.07 -1.13
C ALA A 190 11.86 3.24 -2.00
N ASN A 191 11.53 3.75 -3.18
CA ASN A 191 10.64 3.11 -4.11
C ASN A 191 11.37 2.78 -5.42
N THR A 192 10.80 1.85 -6.21
CA THR A 192 11.36 1.51 -7.52
C THR A 192 11.22 2.66 -8.52
N THR A 193 12.27 2.88 -9.32
CA THR A 193 12.25 3.83 -10.45
C THR A 193 11.62 3.24 -11.71
N VAL A 194 11.43 1.92 -11.77
CA VAL A 194 10.91 1.22 -12.95
C VAL A 194 9.42 1.49 -13.12
N LEU A 195 9.05 2.24 -14.17
CA LEU A 195 7.67 2.70 -14.44
C LEU A 195 6.64 1.56 -14.43
N ARG A 196 6.96 0.41 -15.06
CA ARG A 196 6.06 -0.75 -15.08
C ARG A 196 5.65 -1.21 -13.67
N TRP A 197 6.61 -1.31 -12.77
CA TRP A 197 6.34 -1.71 -11.38
C TRP A 197 5.56 -0.64 -10.62
N ARG A 198 5.86 0.63 -10.88
CA ARG A 198 5.09 1.75 -10.29
C ARG A 198 3.62 1.68 -10.65
N VAL A 199 3.29 1.45 -11.93
CA VAL A 199 1.90 1.32 -12.39
C VAL A 199 1.20 0.11 -11.76
N ILE A 200 1.85 -1.07 -11.76
CA ILE A 200 1.28 -2.28 -11.15
C ILE A 200 1.02 -2.06 -9.66
N MET A 201 1.97 -1.47 -8.92
CA MET A 201 1.81 -1.19 -7.50
C MET A 201 0.71 -0.16 -7.25
N PHE A 202 0.62 0.88 -8.09
CA PHE A 202 -0.45 1.88 -8.03
C PHE A 202 -1.84 1.23 -8.12
N LEU A 203 -2.09 0.41 -9.14
CA LEU A 203 -3.38 -0.26 -9.33
C LEU A 203 -3.70 -1.24 -8.19
N ARG A 204 -2.72 -2.07 -7.79
CA ARG A 204 -2.87 -2.99 -6.67
C ARG A 204 -3.21 -2.26 -5.37
N GLU A 205 -2.58 -1.11 -5.15
CA GLU A 205 -2.78 -0.34 -3.92
C GLU A 205 -4.19 0.26 -3.85
N ARG A 206 -4.78 0.70 -4.98
CA ARG A 206 -6.17 1.17 -5.00
C ARG A 206 -7.14 0.09 -4.49
N ALA A 207 -7.02 -1.13 -5.00
CA ALA A 207 -7.82 -2.26 -4.51
C ALA A 207 -7.55 -2.57 -3.02
N SER A 208 -6.29 -2.50 -2.59
CA SER A 208 -5.89 -2.73 -1.21
C SER A 208 -6.45 -1.67 -0.24
N ARG A 209 -6.55 -0.40 -0.67
CA ARG A 209 -7.14 0.69 0.14
C ARG A 209 -8.64 0.51 0.29
N VAL A 210 -9.35 0.16 -0.79
CA VAL A 210 -10.78 -0.17 -0.71
C VAL A 210 -11.00 -1.31 0.27
N LYS A 211 -10.22 -2.40 0.16
CA LYS A 211 -10.27 -3.51 1.12
C LYS A 211 -10.02 -3.04 2.56
N ALA A 212 -8.99 -2.21 2.78
CA ALA A 212 -8.68 -1.70 4.11
C ALA A 212 -9.84 -0.90 4.71
N VAL A 213 -10.42 0.02 3.94
CA VAL A 213 -11.54 0.85 4.41
C VAL A 213 -12.78 0.02 4.73
N LEU A 214 -13.09 -0.99 3.91
CA LEU A 214 -14.27 -1.84 4.10
C LEU A 214 -14.11 -2.85 5.25
N PHE A 215 -12.91 -3.37 5.49
CA PHE A 215 -12.68 -4.46 6.43
C PHE A 215 -12.00 -4.03 7.74
N CYS A 216 -11.35 -2.87 7.80
CA CYS A 216 -10.71 -2.38 9.02
C CYS A 216 -11.72 -2.18 10.17
N ARG A 217 -12.98 -1.84 9.87
CA ARG A 217 -14.06 -1.68 10.85
C ARG A 217 -14.63 -3.00 11.42
N ARG A 218 -14.26 -4.16 10.84
CA ARG A 218 -14.78 -5.47 11.29
C ARG A 218 -13.96 -6.13 12.38
N GLN A 219 -12.81 -5.58 12.74
CA GLN A 219 -11.91 -6.13 13.76
C GLN A 219 -11.89 -5.30 15.05
N ALA A 220 -12.76 -4.31 15.19
CA ALA A 220 -13.09 -3.77 16.49
C ALA A 220 -13.97 -4.79 17.25
N PRO A 221 -13.64 -5.14 18.49
CA PRO A 221 -14.41 -6.06 19.30
C PRO A 221 -15.85 -5.61 19.51
#